data_c28449218913baa532a6ea13ddf4056e
#
_entry.id   c28449218913baa532a6ea13ddf4056e
#
_cell.length_a   1.000
_cell.length_b   1.000
_cell.length_c   1.000
_cell.angle_alpha   90.00
_cell.angle_beta   90.00
_cell.angle_gamma   90.00
#
_symmetry.space_group_name_H-M   'P 1'
#
loop_
_entity.id
_entity.type
_entity.pdbx_description
1 polymer ?
#
loop_
_entity_poly.entity_id
_entity_poly.type
_entity_poly.pdbx_seq_one_letter_code
_entity_poly.pdbx_strand_id
1 'polypeptide(L)'
;MKNKELSDKYCSRFVAEGLIKSALCASTLGFALSLISAIVSLSTGTKLIWLSALLFLAADAVGIPLFYYAKFRPKTMQMANRLDKSGLQERVVTMLELADEQTTLAEMQRSDTEKQLEASNPKRVKIIIPVSQIVWLLATALVSLSLNVFACLLYTSPSPRDTR
;
A
#
# COMPACT_ATOMS: atom_id res chain seq x y z
N MET A 1 29.36 -4.55 7.27
CA MET A 1 28.20 -5.39 7.64
C MET A 1 27.18 -4.61 8.47
N LYS A 2 27.60 -3.76 9.42
CA LYS A 2 26.72 -2.95 10.30
C LYS A 2 25.82 -1.93 9.56
N ASN A 3 26.34 -1.33 8.47
CA ASN A 3 25.60 -0.37 7.64
C ASN A 3 24.39 -0.98 6.92
N LYS A 4 24.45 -2.27 6.61
CA LYS A 4 23.35 -2.97 5.94
C LYS A 4 22.16 -3.20 6.89
N GLU A 5 22.43 -3.59 8.13
CA GLU A 5 21.38 -3.80 9.14
C GLU A 5 20.67 -2.50 9.53
N LEU A 6 21.42 -1.40 9.58
CA LEU A 6 20.86 -0.09 9.90
C LEU A 6 19.97 0.42 8.76
N SER A 7 20.47 0.31 7.53
CA SER A 7 19.70 0.59 6.31
C SER A 7 18.41 -0.25 6.26
N ASP A 8 18.48 -1.54 6.61
CA ASP A 8 17.34 -2.44 6.53
C ASP A 8 16.23 -2.09 7.54
N LYS A 9 16.58 -1.60 8.74
CA LYS A 9 15.59 -1.16 9.74
C LYS A 9 14.77 0.04 9.28
N TYR A 10 15.38 1.00 8.58
CA TYR A 10 14.68 2.17 8.05
C TYR A 10 13.95 1.81 6.75
N CYS A 11 14.57 1.04 5.86
CA CYS A 11 13.96 0.56 4.63
C CYS A 11 12.68 -0.23 4.88
N SER A 12 12.63 -1.08 5.90
CA SER A 12 11.46 -1.89 6.21
C SER A 12 10.20 -1.04 6.46
N ARG A 13 10.34 0.13 7.11
CA ARG A 13 9.20 1.04 7.34
C ARG A 13 8.71 1.71 6.07
N PHE A 14 9.61 2.12 5.19
CA PHE A 14 9.24 2.70 3.90
C PHE A 14 8.62 1.66 2.97
N VAL A 15 9.13 0.43 3.00
CA VAL A 15 8.56 -0.71 2.28
C VAL A 15 7.15 -1.02 2.80
N ALA A 16 6.98 -1.07 4.13
CA ALA A 16 5.67 -1.28 4.74
C ALA A 16 4.67 -0.17 4.35
N GLU A 17 5.08 1.10 4.37
CA GLU A 17 4.26 2.21 3.91
C GLU A 17 3.85 2.06 2.45
N GLY A 18 4.81 1.70 1.58
CA GLY A 18 4.56 1.43 0.16
C GLY A 18 3.58 0.28 -0.06
N LEU A 19 3.74 -0.83 0.69
CA LEU A 19 2.83 -1.98 0.65
C LEU A 19 1.41 -1.62 1.13
N ILE A 20 1.28 -0.87 2.22
CA ILE A 20 -0.03 -0.42 2.70
C ILE A 20 -0.73 0.45 1.66
N LYS A 21 -0.02 1.41 1.04
CA LYS A 21 -0.59 2.26 -0.01
C LYS A 21 -0.97 1.47 -1.26
N SER A 22 -0.16 0.50 -1.67
CA SER A 22 -0.47 -0.36 -2.82
C SER A 22 -1.66 -1.25 -2.54
N ALA A 23 -1.77 -1.82 -1.33
CA ALA A 23 -2.92 -2.60 -0.90
C ALA A 23 -4.21 -1.76 -0.92
N LEU A 24 -4.20 -0.56 -0.35
CA LEU A 24 -5.35 0.35 -0.38
C LEU A 24 -5.81 0.66 -1.81
N CYS A 25 -4.88 0.92 -2.74
CA CYS A 25 -5.21 1.16 -4.14
C CYS A 25 -5.73 -0.09 -4.84
N ALA A 26 -5.13 -1.25 -4.61
CA ALA A 26 -5.57 -2.52 -5.21
C ALA A 26 -6.97 -2.89 -4.71
N SER A 27 -7.21 -2.82 -3.39
CA SER A 27 -8.51 -3.14 -2.80
C SER A 27 -9.62 -2.20 -3.26
N THR A 28 -9.34 -0.89 -3.48
CA THR A 28 -10.35 0.01 -4.07
C THR A 28 -10.74 -0.42 -5.49
N LEU A 29 -9.77 -0.85 -6.31
CA LEU A 29 -10.05 -1.40 -7.63
C LEU A 29 -10.79 -2.75 -7.54
N GLY A 30 -10.40 -3.60 -6.62
CA GLY A 30 -11.07 -4.87 -6.36
C GLY A 30 -12.55 -4.70 -6.03
N PHE A 31 -12.88 -3.75 -5.13
CA PHE A 31 -14.28 -3.42 -4.82
C PHE A 31 -15.02 -2.80 -6.00
N ALA A 32 -14.36 -1.98 -6.82
CA ALA A 32 -14.98 -1.45 -8.04
C ALA A 32 -15.31 -2.56 -9.05
N LEU A 33 -14.42 -3.54 -9.26
CA LEU A 33 -14.67 -4.69 -10.12
C LEU A 33 -15.78 -5.59 -9.56
N SER A 34 -15.78 -5.83 -8.25
CA SER A 34 -16.84 -6.55 -7.55
C SER A 34 -18.20 -5.86 -7.71
N LEU A 35 -18.24 -4.54 -7.67
CA LEU A 35 -19.45 -3.76 -7.90
C LEU A 35 -19.98 -3.92 -9.32
N ILE A 36 -19.12 -3.87 -10.32
CA ILE A 36 -19.49 -4.10 -11.73
C ILE A 36 -20.07 -5.52 -11.89
N SER A 37 -19.42 -6.53 -11.31
CA SER A 37 -19.90 -7.90 -11.39
C SER A 37 -21.26 -8.11 -10.69
N ALA A 38 -21.52 -7.39 -9.57
CA ALA A 38 -22.81 -7.38 -8.90
C ALA A 38 -23.92 -6.79 -9.77
N ILE A 39 -23.65 -5.67 -10.45
CA ILE A 39 -24.61 -5.04 -11.39
C ILE A 39 -24.92 -6.00 -12.55
N VAL A 40 -23.90 -6.64 -13.14
CA VAL A 40 -24.08 -7.63 -14.20
C VAL A 40 -24.90 -8.81 -13.72
N SER A 41 -24.63 -9.33 -12.52
CA SER A 41 -25.41 -10.40 -11.89
C SER A 41 -26.89 -10.03 -11.75
N LEU A 42 -27.20 -8.82 -11.29
CA LEU A 42 -28.56 -8.32 -11.17
C LEU A 42 -29.27 -8.18 -12.53
N SER A 43 -28.56 -7.75 -13.59
CA SER A 43 -29.14 -7.56 -14.92
C SER A 43 -29.37 -8.88 -15.66
N THR A 44 -28.49 -9.86 -15.48
CA THR A 44 -28.58 -11.16 -16.18
C THR A 44 -29.37 -12.23 -15.44
N GLY A 45 -29.72 -11.98 -14.17
CA GLY A 45 -30.43 -12.97 -13.34
C GLY A 45 -29.57 -14.20 -12.96
N THR A 46 -28.25 -14.12 -13.08
CA THR A 46 -27.34 -15.24 -12.81
C THR A 46 -26.69 -15.14 -11.44
N LYS A 47 -26.49 -16.28 -10.75
CA LYS A 47 -25.87 -16.34 -9.42
C LYS A 47 -24.33 -16.23 -9.54
N LEU A 48 -23.83 -15.04 -9.91
CA LEU A 48 -22.39 -14.78 -10.14
C LEU A 48 -21.65 -14.26 -8.88
N ILE A 49 -22.19 -14.51 -7.67
CA ILE A 49 -21.61 -14.01 -6.41
C ILE A 49 -20.17 -14.52 -6.22
N TRP A 50 -19.90 -15.78 -6.57
CA TRP A 50 -18.54 -16.35 -6.51
C TRP A 50 -17.57 -15.64 -7.45
N LEU A 51 -18.06 -15.17 -8.59
CA LEU A 51 -17.25 -14.42 -9.54
C LEU A 51 -16.82 -13.06 -8.98
N SER A 52 -17.69 -12.39 -8.23
CA SER A 52 -17.34 -11.10 -7.58
C SER A 52 -16.22 -11.26 -6.55
N ALA A 53 -16.29 -12.32 -5.72
CA ALA A 53 -15.24 -12.63 -4.76
C ALA A 53 -13.93 -13.02 -5.44
N LEU A 54 -13.98 -13.81 -6.50
CA LEU A 54 -12.79 -14.21 -7.25
C LEU A 54 -12.14 -13.02 -7.96
N LEU A 55 -12.92 -12.13 -8.55
CA LEU A 55 -12.41 -10.90 -9.18
C LEU A 55 -11.75 -9.97 -8.14
N PHE A 56 -12.32 -9.84 -6.95
CA PHE A 56 -11.73 -9.08 -5.86
C PHE A 56 -10.35 -9.64 -5.46
N LEU A 57 -10.28 -10.95 -5.19
CA LEU A 57 -9.03 -11.62 -4.81
C LEU A 57 -7.97 -11.55 -5.93
N ALA A 58 -8.37 -11.71 -7.18
CA ALA A 58 -7.46 -11.59 -8.32
C ALA A 58 -6.94 -10.16 -8.48
N ALA A 59 -7.80 -9.16 -8.29
CA ALA A 59 -7.41 -7.76 -8.33
C ALA A 59 -6.40 -7.40 -7.24
N ASP A 60 -6.58 -7.93 -6.02
CA ASP A 60 -5.62 -7.72 -4.93
C ASP A 60 -4.30 -8.47 -5.17
N ALA A 61 -4.36 -9.73 -5.57
CA ALA A 61 -3.18 -10.55 -5.82
C ALA A 61 -2.26 -9.97 -6.90
N VAL A 62 -2.83 -9.42 -7.96
CA VAL A 62 -2.08 -8.79 -9.06
C VAL A 62 -1.83 -7.30 -8.81
N GLY A 63 -2.82 -6.60 -8.27
CA GLY A 63 -2.79 -5.16 -8.05
C GLY A 63 -1.76 -4.72 -7.02
N ILE A 64 -1.64 -5.44 -5.89
CA ILE A 64 -0.69 -5.08 -4.83
C ILE A 64 0.74 -5.02 -5.36
N PRO A 65 1.30 -6.09 -5.95
CA PRO A 65 2.66 -6.03 -6.49
C PRO A 65 2.78 -5.02 -7.65
N LEU A 66 1.80 -4.93 -8.53
CA LEU A 66 1.83 -4.00 -9.64
C LEU A 66 1.93 -2.54 -9.17
N PHE A 67 1.05 -2.10 -8.25
CA PHE A 67 1.09 -0.74 -7.70
C PHE A 67 2.32 -0.49 -6.86
N TYR A 68 2.79 -1.50 -6.12
CA TYR A 68 4.02 -1.36 -5.35
C TYR A 68 5.21 -1.04 -6.26
N TYR A 69 5.45 -1.83 -7.30
CA TYR A 69 6.58 -1.64 -8.20
C TYR A 69 6.44 -0.41 -9.10
N ALA A 70 5.21 -0.12 -9.59
CA ALA A 70 4.98 0.99 -10.51
C ALA A 70 5.00 2.37 -9.82
N LYS A 71 4.46 2.49 -8.60
CA LYS A 71 4.19 3.79 -8.00
C LYS A 71 4.72 3.96 -6.57
N PHE A 72 4.68 2.93 -5.75
CA PHE A 72 4.93 3.05 -4.30
C PHE A 72 6.28 2.52 -3.85
N ARG A 73 7.10 2.00 -4.77
CA ARG A 73 8.46 1.59 -4.44
C ARG A 73 9.26 2.80 -3.97
N PRO A 74 9.79 2.78 -2.73
CA PRO A 74 10.52 3.91 -2.20
C PRO A 74 11.83 4.13 -2.97
N LYS A 75 12.07 5.37 -3.42
CA LYS A 75 13.34 5.76 -4.03
C LYS A 75 14.32 6.17 -2.93
N THR A 76 15.58 5.79 -3.06
CA THR A 76 16.64 6.04 -2.06
C THR A 76 16.71 7.51 -1.65
N MET A 77 16.66 8.43 -2.63
CA MET A 77 16.71 9.87 -2.38
C MET A 77 15.47 10.39 -1.62
N GLN A 78 14.29 9.82 -1.88
CA GLN A 78 13.08 10.17 -1.13
C GLN A 78 13.13 9.69 0.32
N MET A 79 13.72 8.51 0.56
CA MET A 79 13.95 7.99 1.90
C MET A 79 14.93 8.88 2.67
N ALA A 80 16.06 9.28 2.05
CA ALA A 80 17.04 10.17 2.63
C ALA A 80 16.42 11.50 3.04
N ASN A 81 15.71 12.17 2.13
CA ASN A 81 15.02 13.43 2.40
C ASN A 81 14.01 13.34 3.56
N ARG A 82 13.33 12.19 3.71
CA ARG A 82 12.38 11.99 4.83
C ARG A 82 13.09 11.71 6.14
N LEU A 83 14.21 11.00 6.12
CA LEU A 83 15.07 10.77 7.29
C LEU A 83 15.65 12.08 7.79
N ASP A 84 16.14 12.93 6.90
CA ASP A 84 16.69 14.24 7.25
C ASP A 84 15.65 15.16 7.88
N LYS A 85 14.42 15.17 7.35
CA LYS A 85 13.28 15.89 7.96
C LYS A 85 12.87 15.35 9.33
N SER A 86 13.26 14.12 9.67
CA SER A 86 12.97 13.53 10.99
C SER A 86 14.00 13.88 12.08
N GLY A 87 15.00 14.74 11.74
CA GLY A 87 15.96 15.28 12.69
C GLY A 87 17.44 15.03 12.37
N LEU A 88 17.77 14.52 11.18
CA LEU A 88 19.14 14.24 10.74
C LEU A 88 19.81 15.38 9.97
N GLN A 89 19.11 16.52 9.78
CA GLN A 89 19.68 17.79 9.28
C GLN A 89 20.48 17.64 7.98
N GLU A 90 19.89 17.06 6.93
CA GLU A 90 20.49 16.89 5.59
C GLU A 90 21.76 16.00 5.53
N ARG A 91 22.10 15.32 6.61
CA ARG A 91 23.29 14.46 6.69
C ARG A 91 23.17 13.21 5.83
N VAL A 92 21.96 12.63 5.72
CA VAL A 92 21.74 11.40 4.93
C VAL A 92 21.78 11.71 3.44
N VAL A 93 21.23 12.84 3.01
CA VAL A 93 21.31 13.29 1.62
C VAL A 93 22.75 13.54 1.24
N THR A 94 23.50 14.31 2.06
CA THR A 94 24.92 14.59 1.83
C THR A 94 25.75 13.31 1.78
N MET A 95 25.48 12.34 2.66
CA MET A 95 26.14 11.04 2.64
C MET A 95 25.90 10.28 1.33
N LEU A 96 24.70 10.38 0.75
CA LEU A 96 24.38 9.76 -0.54
C LEU A 96 25.01 10.48 -1.72
N GLU A 97 25.07 11.82 -1.69
CA GLU A 97 25.72 12.62 -2.74
C GLU A 97 27.23 12.39 -2.78
N LEU A 98 27.86 12.22 -1.62
CA LEU A 98 29.27 11.90 -1.47
C LEU A 98 29.57 10.39 -1.54
N ALA A 99 28.60 9.56 -1.95
CA ALA A 99 28.76 8.08 -1.92
C ALA A 99 29.92 7.60 -2.80
N ASP A 100 30.16 8.26 -3.91
CA ASP A 100 31.22 7.91 -4.88
C ASP A 100 32.55 8.63 -4.62
N GLU A 101 32.60 9.58 -3.66
CA GLU A 101 33.83 10.29 -3.31
C GLU A 101 34.63 9.54 -2.26
N GLN A 102 35.96 9.39 -2.52
CA GLN A 102 36.93 8.74 -1.62
C GLN A 102 37.84 9.73 -0.91
N THR A 103 37.28 10.88 -0.51
CA THR A 103 38.03 11.87 0.27
C THR A 103 37.91 11.60 1.76
N THR A 104 38.97 11.96 2.53
CA THR A 104 38.94 11.81 4.00
C THR A 104 37.75 12.55 4.64
N LEU A 105 37.32 13.64 4.01
CA LEU A 105 36.15 14.40 4.45
C LEU A 105 34.85 13.62 4.24
N ALA A 106 34.71 12.94 3.10
CA ALA A 106 33.56 12.08 2.79
C ALA A 106 33.47 10.89 3.76
N GLU A 107 34.60 10.29 4.14
CA GLU A 107 34.64 9.21 5.13
C GLU A 107 34.25 9.71 6.52
N MET A 108 34.72 10.85 6.95
CA MET A 108 34.32 11.47 8.23
C MET A 108 32.81 11.76 8.25
N GLN A 109 32.27 12.32 7.17
CA GLN A 109 30.84 12.62 7.03
C GLN A 109 29.99 11.33 7.10
N ARG A 110 30.43 10.26 6.44
CA ARG A 110 29.74 8.95 6.51
C ARG A 110 29.74 8.41 7.92
N SER A 111 30.92 8.40 8.60
CA SER A 111 31.03 7.89 9.97
C SER A 111 30.18 8.70 10.96
N ASP A 112 30.11 10.02 10.81
CA ASP A 112 29.27 10.86 11.66
C ASP A 112 27.77 10.60 11.41
N THR A 113 27.36 10.51 10.14
CA THR A 113 25.98 10.20 9.76
C THR A 113 25.54 8.83 10.29
N GLU A 114 26.41 7.82 10.21
CA GLU A 114 26.13 6.48 10.74
C GLU A 114 25.91 6.48 12.25
N LYS A 115 26.75 7.19 13.00
CA LYS A 115 26.60 7.33 14.46
C LYS A 115 25.28 8.03 14.82
N GLN A 116 24.90 9.05 14.08
CA GLN A 116 23.64 9.77 14.28
C GLN A 116 22.42 8.90 13.92
N LEU A 117 22.51 8.09 12.85
CA LEU A 117 21.48 7.11 12.49
C LEU A 117 21.33 6.02 13.56
N GLU A 118 22.45 5.53 14.12
CA GLU A 118 22.43 4.55 15.22
C GLU A 118 21.77 5.12 16.49
N ALA A 119 22.07 6.37 16.81
CA ALA A 119 21.49 7.08 17.96
C ALA A 119 20.00 7.44 17.73
N SER A 120 19.58 7.51 16.48
CA SER A 120 18.21 7.87 16.11
C SER A 120 17.26 6.68 16.24
N ASN A 121 16.05 6.94 16.75
CA ASN A 121 15.03 5.90 16.86
C ASN A 121 14.24 5.77 15.54
N PRO A 122 14.21 4.58 14.90
CA PRO A 122 13.44 4.35 13.67
C PRO A 122 11.95 4.69 13.79
N LYS A 123 11.40 4.68 15.01
CA LYS A 123 10.01 5.04 15.30
C LYS A 123 9.67 6.50 15.01
N ARG A 124 10.67 7.39 14.89
CA ARG A 124 10.45 8.81 14.53
C ARG A 124 9.99 8.98 13.08
N VAL A 125 10.31 8.04 12.20
CA VAL A 125 9.80 8.04 10.82
C VAL A 125 8.33 7.66 10.84
N LYS A 126 7.44 8.64 10.70
CA LYS A 126 6.00 8.43 10.67
C LYS A 126 5.57 7.83 9.33
N ILE A 127 4.75 6.80 9.37
CA ILE A 127 4.06 6.24 8.19
C ILE A 127 2.95 7.22 7.82
N ILE A 128 3.01 7.76 6.61
CA ILE A 128 2.02 8.73 6.11
C ILE A 128 1.08 8.00 5.16
N ILE A 129 -0.14 7.74 5.62
CA ILE A 129 -1.20 7.17 4.81
C ILE A 129 -2.15 8.31 4.44
N PRO A 130 -2.43 8.57 3.15
CA PRO A 130 -3.37 9.61 2.76
C PRO A 130 -4.80 9.21 3.14
N VAL A 131 -5.43 10.03 3.98
CA VAL A 131 -6.80 9.81 4.47
C VAL A 131 -7.80 9.67 3.31
N SER A 132 -7.57 10.37 2.21
CA SER A 132 -8.40 10.28 1.01
C SER A 132 -8.49 8.86 0.46
N GLN A 133 -7.40 8.09 0.46
CA GLN A 133 -7.43 6.68 0.00
C GLN A 133 -8.28 5.80 0.92
N ILE A 134 -8.23 6.03 2.22
CA ILE A 134 -9.07 5.31 3.19
C ILE A 134 -10.55 5.63 2.96
N VAL A 135 -10.88 6.90 2.75
CA VAL A 135 -12.26 7.32 2.48
C VAL A 135 -12.80 6.68 1.20
N TRP A 136 -12.03 6.70 0.11
CA TRP A 136 -12.41 6.05 -1.14
C TRP A 136 -12.57 4.53 -0.99
N LEU A 137 -11.67 3.87 -0.24
CA LEU A 137 -11.79 2.45 0.06
C LEU A 137 -13.09 2.14 0.80
N LEU A 138 -13.38 2.88 1.88
CA LEU A 138 -14.59 2.68 2.67
C LEU A 138 -15.86 2.93 1.85
N ALA A 139 -15.89 3.99 1.03
CA ALA A 139 -17.02 4.29 0.18
C ALA A 139 -17.28 3.16 -0.84
N THR A 140 -16.25 2.71 -1.57
CA THR A 140 -16.38 1.64 -2.56
C THR A 140 -16.72 0.30 -1.91
N ALA A 141 -16.16 0.00 -0.73
CA ALA A 141 -16.45 -1.21 0.02
C ALA A 141 -17.92 -1.24 0.48
N LEU A 142 -18.44 -0.16 1.07
CA LEU A 142 -19.83 -0.08 1.53
C LEU A 142 -20.81 -0.28 0.37
N VAL A 143 -20.61 0.42 -0.76
CA VAL A 143 -21.49 0.30 -1.92
C VAL A 143 -21.40 -1.10 -2.53
N SER A 144 -20.20 -1.64 -2.70
CA SER A 144 -20.02 -2.99 -3.26
C SER A 144 -20.63 -4.08 -2.38
N LEU A 145 -20.40 -4.04 -1.07
CA LEU A 145 -20.95 -5.02 -0.13
C LEU A 145 -22.47 -4.96 -0.05
N SER A 146 -23.06 -3.74 0.00
CA SER A 146 -24.52 -3.58 0.05
C SER A 146 -25.19 -4.15 -1.19
N LEU A 147 -24.65 -3.90 -2.39
CA LEU A 147 -25.18 -4.44 -3.63
C LEU A 147 -25.01 -5.95 -3.74
N ASN A 148 -23.89 -6.52 -3.30
CA ASN A 148 -23.69 -7.97 -3.30
C ASN A 148 -24.66 -8.68 -2.32
N VAL A 149 -24.88 -8.10 -1.12
CA VAL A 149 -25.86 -8.63 -0.16
C VAL A 149 -27.28 -8.53 -0.72
N PHE A 150 -27.63 -7.40 -1.32
CA PHE A 150 -28.95 -7.24 -1.95
C PHE A 150 -29.17 -8.24 -3.09
N ALA A 151 -28.18 -8.42 -3.96
CA ALA A 151 -28.23 -9.44 -5.01
C ALA A 151 -28.40 -10.85 -4.42
N CYS A 152 -27.67 -11.17 -3.34
CA CYS A 152 -27.79 -12.47 -2.65
C CYS A 152 -29.20 -12.70 -2.12
N LEU A 153 -29.81 -11.72 -1.45
CA LEU A 153 -31.15 -11.81 -0.89
C LEU A 153 -32.24 -11.98 -1.95
N LEU A 154 -32.13 -11.29 -3.08
CA LEU A 154 -33.08 -11.42 -4.19
C LEU A 154 -33.09 -12.83 -4.79
N TYR A 155 -31.91 -13.49 -4.85
CA TYR A 155 -31.81 -14.84 -5.43
C TYR A 155 -32.01 -15.99 -4.43
N THR A 156 -31.99 -15.71 -3.12
CA THR A 156 -32.29 -16.71 -2.07
C THR A 156 -33.74 -16.69 -1.66
N SER A 157 -34.53 -15.69 -2.06
CA SER A 157 -35.96 -15.64 -1.80
C SER A 157 -36.68 -16.74 -2.58
N PRO A 158 -37.42 -17.66 -1.91
CA PRO A 158 -38.13 -18.76 -2.58
C PRO A 158 -39.13 -18.17 -3.58
N SER A 159 -39.08 -18.69 -4.81
CA SER A 159 -40.04 -18.29 -5.84
C SER A 159 -41.46 -18.68 -5.40
N PRO A 160 -42.48 -17.81 -5.57
CA PRO A 160 -43.87 -18.13 -5.24
C PRO A 160 -44.47 -19.32 -6.05
N ARG A 161 -43.69 -19.89 -6.97
CA ARG A 161 -44.09 -21.09 -7.76
C ARG A 161 -43.77 -22.42 -7.09
N ASP A 162 -42.98 -22.46 -6.01
CA ASP A 162 -42.62 -23.69 -5.31
C ASP A 162 -43.61 -24.08 -4.19
N THR A 163 -44.69 -23.35 -4.02
CA THR A 163 -45.74 -23.62 -3.02
C THR A 163 -47.05 -24.15 -3.65
N ARG A 164 -46.94 -25.00 -4.68
CA ARG A 164 -48.09 -25.79 -5.16
C ARG A 164 -47.79 -27.27 -5.22
#